data_369934e3f2e8de06b40e90808221005f
#
_entry.id   369934e3f2e8de06b40e90808221005f
#
_cell.length_a   1.000
_cell.length_b   1.000
_cell.length_c   1.000
_cell.angle_alpha   90.00
_cell.angle_beta   90.00
_cell.angle_gamma   90.00
#
_symmetry.space_group_name_H-M   'P 1'
#
loop_
_entity.id
_entity.type
_entity.pdbx_description
1 polymer ?
#
loop_
_entity_poly.entity_id
_entity_poly.type
_entity_poly.pdbx_seq_one_letter_code
_entity_poly.pdbx_strand_id
1 'polypeptide(L)'
;MVSSICRCFGSTTCTDVTQANSDVFCRVINTFPKGIQMAFAYGSGVFQQQGGDMSKNMLDFIIVVDNPVQWHEENLETNSNHYSFLKHLGAKRICSIQENYGAGIYFNTLIPFEQRLIKYGVIGTQKLVADLVHWDHLYVSGRLHKPVRIVKRPTSSEVIRSLDKNLCSALHASLLLLPETFTELELFTMITGLSYSGDFRMTFGEDKGKVLKIVTPNLEHFHTLYQPIIEKNKFVHYNENLGKFVNLHNEVTRFYNLNGLPRNALQGILKHQKNPNMHGDLEDVIRKVAKDTNTGEYVAKSVASIVNRSSWTQSVKNVPTAGVLKTIRYSYSKVKKMLKGMKK
;
A
#
# COMPACT_ATOMS: atom_id res chain seq x y z
N MET A 1 23.15 3.92 12.00
CA MET A 1 22.89 2.69 11.21
C MET A 1 21.74 3.00 10.25
N VAL A 2 22.01 3.08 8.94
CA VAL A 2 20.97 3.23 7.92
C VAL A 2 20.23 1.90 7.90
N SER A 3 18.89 1.93 8.11
CA SER A 3 18.03 0.74 8.06
C SER A 3 18.32 -0.06 6.79
N SER A 4 18.46 -1.39 6.91
CA SER A 4 18.76 -2.29 5.78
C SER A 4 17.69 -2.19 4.68
N ILE A 5 16.47 -1.79 5.02
CA ILE A 5 15.33 -1.67 4.10
C ILE A 5 15.43 -0.45 3.19
N CYS A 6 16.03 0.67 3.64
CA CYS A 6 16.34 1.77 2.73
C CYS A 6 17.28 1.38 1.57
N ARG A 7 18.04 0.29 1.70
CA ARG A 7 18.86 -0.27 0.61
C ARG A 7 18.05 -1.11 -0.37
N CYS A 8 16.94 -1.70 0.08
CA CYS A 8 16.12 -2.62 -0.73
C CYS A 8 15.16 -1.89 -1.68
N PHE A 9 14.80 -0.63 -1.39
CA PHE A 9 14.06 0.19 -2.34
C PHE A 9 15.04 0.74 -3.39
N GLY A 10 15.29 0.03 -4.46
CA GLY A 10 16.11 0.27 -5.63
C GLY A 10 16.95 1.56 -5.69
N SER A 11 18.18 1.44 -6.16
CA SER A 11 19.27 2.40 -6.06
C SER A 11 19.18 3.69 -6.90
N THR A 12 18.10 3.97 -7.60
CA THR A 12 18.00 5.15 -8.47
C THR A 12 17.21 6.26 -7.78
N THR A 13 17.90 7.15 -7.10
CA THR A 13 17.34 8.40 -6.57
C THR A 13 17.67 9.56 -7.52
N CYS A 14 16.80 10.57 -7.58
CA CYS A 14 17.03 11.80 -8.35
C CYS A 14 18.14 12.70 -7.77
N THR A 15 19.19 12.13 -7.19
CA THR A 15 20.30 12.88 -6.55
C THR A 15 21.39 13.30 -7.53
N ASP A 16 21.53 12.62 -8.67
CA ASP A 16 22.45 13.00 -9.76
C ASP A 16 21.72 13.82 -10.83
N VAL A 17 22.10 15.05 -11.02
CA VAL A 17 21.48 16.02 -11.94
C VAL A 17 21.46 15.52 -13.39
N THR A 18 22.48 14.75 -13.81
CA THR A 18 22.57 14.15 -15.15
C THR A 18 21.63 12.97 -15.34
N GLN A 19 21.44 12.14 -14.33
CA GLN A 19 20.52 11.00 -14.35
C GLN A 19 19.05 11.45 -14.15
N ALA A 20 18.82 12.53 -13.38
CA ALA A 20 17.51 13.11 -13.15
C ALA A 20 16.82 13.59 -14.43
N ASN A 21 17.58 14.12 -15.40
CA ASN A 21 17.03 14.59 -16.68
C ASN A 21 16.68 13.46 -17.66
N SER A 22 17.27 12.28 -17.51
CA SER A 22 16.98 11.12 -18.37
C SER A 22 15.81 10.26 -17.87
N ASP A 23 15.52 10.30 -16.58
CA ASP A 23 14.48 9.47 -15.95
C ASP A 23 13.13 10.18 -15.90
N VAL A 24 12.12 9.65 -16.60
CA VAL A 24 10.77 10.19 -16.64
C VAL A 24 10.15 10.37 -15.23
N PHE A 25 10.45 9.49 -14.28
CA PHE A 25 9.91 9.57 -12.92
C PHE A 25 10.46 10.81 -12.19
N CYS A 26 11.73 11.11 -12.36
CA CYS A 26 12.36 12.28 -11.79
C CYS A 26 11.84 13.56 -12.47
N ARG A 27 11.71 13.56 -13.80
CA ARG A 27 11.15 14.71 -14.53
C ARG A 27 9.73 15.03 -14.05
N VAL A 28 8.88 14.01 -13.82
CA VAL A 28 7.53 14.22 -13.25
C VAL A 28 7.61 14.87 -11.88
N ILE A 29 8.43 14.37 -10.97
CA ILE A 29 8.51 14.92 -9.60
C ILE A 29 9.05 16.34 -9.60
N ASN A 30 9.93 16.70 -10.51
CA ASN A 30 10.50 18.05 -10.65
C ASN A 30 9.47 19.10 -11.13
N THR A 31 8.30 18.70 -11.65
CA THR A 31 7.22 19.63 -12.02
C THR A 31 6.36 20.07 -10.83
N PHE A 32 6.55 19.45 -9.68
CA PHE A 32 5.76 19.73 -8.48
C PHE A 32 6.48 20.72 -7.53
N PRO A 33 5.72 21.38 -6.64
CA PRO A 33 6.27 22.24 -5.60
C PRO A 33 7.33 21.55 -4.74
N LYS A 34 8.17 22.33 -4.13
CA LYS A 34 9.12 21.87 -3.09
C LYS A 34 8.38 21.34 -1.87
N GLY A 35 9.11 20.92 -0.82
CA GLY A 35 8.48 20.40 0.41
C GLY A 35 8.00 18.94 0.33
N ILE A 36 8.42 18.21 -0.71
CA ILE A 36 8.19 16.77 -0.81
C ILE A 36 9.16 16.04 0.13
N GLN A 37 8.64 15.28 1.09
CA GLN A 37 9.41 14.44 1.99
C GLN A 37 9.79 13.11 1.39
N MET A 38 8.88 12.49 0.65
CA MET A 38 9.08 11.23 -0.03
C MET A 38 8.22 11.20 -1.29
N ALA A 39 8.69 10.56 -2.34
CA ALA A 39 7.89 10.28 -3.52
C ALA A 39 8.21 8.89 -4.06
N PHE A 40 7.18 8.15 -4.44
CA PHE A 40 7.34 6.85 -5.07
C PHE A 40 6.35 6.62 -6.19
N ALA A 41 6.76 5.83 -7.17
CA ALA A 41 5.93 5.38 -8.26
C ALA A 41 5.59 3.88 -8.09
N TYR A 42 4.39 3.48 -8.52
CA TYR A 42 3.88 2.14 -8.31
C TYR A 42 2.96 1.66 -9.45
N GLY A 43 2.57 0.41 -9.40
CA GLY A 43 1.57 -0.15 -10.32
C GLY A 43 2.12 -0.57 -11.68
N SER A 44 1.22 -0.84 -12.61
CA SER A 44 1.53 -1.45 -13.91
C SER A 44 2.32 -0.57 -14.89
N GLY A 45 2.49 0.70 -14.60
CA GLY A 45 3.36 1.60 -15.35
C GLY A 45 4.81 1.57 -14.89
N VAL A 46 5.10 0.94 -13.75
CA VAL A 46 6.41 0.88 -13.09
C VAL A 46 6.93 -0.55 -13.02
N PHE A 47 6.06 -1.49 -12.65
CA PHE A 47 6.37 -2.91 -12.51
C PHE A 47 5.56 -3.72 -13.51
N GLN A 48 6.21 -4.66 -14.15
CA GLN A 48 5.57 -5.52 -15.14
C GLN A 48 4.43 -6.31 -14.48
N GLN A 49 3.29 -6.35 -15.16
CA GLN A 49 2.20 -7.25 -14.83
C GLN A 49 2.02 -8.24 -15.98
N GLN A 50 1.73 -9.48 -15.66
CA GLN A 50 1.60 -10.54 -16.67
C GLN A 50 0.58 -10.16 -17.74
N GLY A 51 1.03 -10.12 -19.01
CA GLY A 51 0.20 -9.76 -20.16
C GLY A 51 -0.03 -8.25 -20.37
N GLY A 52 0.67 -7.37 -19.65
CA GLY A 52 0.57 -5.92 -19.76
C GLY A 52 1.72 -5.28 -20.56
N ASP A 53 1.40 -4.23 -21.33
CA ASP A 53 2.39 -3.35 -21.99
C ASP A 53 2.62 -2.13 -21.08
N MET A 54 3.81 -2.06 -20.47
CA MET A 54 4.19 -0.97 -19.54
C MET A 54 4.27 0.40 -20.22
N SER A 55 4.61 0.44 -21.50
CA SER A 55 4.83 1.70 -22.24
C SER A 55 3.55 2.53 -22.38
N LYS A 56 2.38 1.86 -22.43
CA LYS A 56 1.07 2.47 -22.60
C LYS A 56 0.31 2.69 -21.28
N ASN A 57 0.83 2.18 -20.17
CA ASN A 57 0.16 2.33 -18.89
C ASN A 57 0.43 3.70 -18.29
N MET A 58 -0.57 4.23 -17.60
CA MET A 58 -0.47 5.45 -16.81
C MET A 58 0.54 5.25 -15.67
N LEU A 59 1.32 6.27 -15.39
CA LEU A 59 2.25 6.28 -14.26
C LEU A 59 1.52 6.76 -13.01
N ASP A 60 1.52 5.92 -11.99
CA ASP A 60 0.91 6.23 -10.68
C ASP A 60 1.98 6.63 -9.67
N PHE A 61 1.79 7.80 -9.01
CA PHE A 61 2.70 8.33 -7.99
C PHE A 61 1.98 8.55 -6.66
N ILE A 62 2.73 8.47 -5.56
CA ILE A 62 2.34 9.03 -4.28
C ILE A 62 3.43 10.00 -3.83
N ILE A 63 2.99 11.20 -3.45
CA ILE A 63 3.80 12.32 -2.99
C ILE A 63 3.47 12.57 -1.52
N VAL A 64 4.47 12.50 -0.67
CA VAL A 64 4.35 12.72 0.77
C VAL A 64 4.87 14.11 1.09
N VAL A 65 4.10 14.91 1.80
CA VAL A 65 4.41 16.30 2.10
C VAL A 65 4.18 16.62 3.57
N ASP A 66 4.98 17.52 4.15
CA ASP A 66 4.84 17.88 5.56
C ASP A 66 3.68 18.85 5.81
N ASN A 67 3.52 19.84 4.91
CA ASN A 67 2.46 20.83 4.97
C ASN A 67 1.55 20.73 3.74
N PRO A 68 0.50 19.90 3.79
CA PRO A 68 -0.39 19.71 2.64
C PRO A 68 -1.10 20.99 2.20
N VAL A 69 -1.43 21.94 3.11
CA VAL A 69 -2.09 23.19 2.75
C VAL A 69 -1.18 24.02 1.88
N GLN A 70 0.02 24.33 2.35
CA GLN A 70 1.01 25.11 1.61
C GLN A 70 1.35 24.44 0.27
N TRP A 71 1.57 23.12 0.29
CA TRP A 71 1.88 22.40 -0.92
C TRP A 71 0.77 22.47 -1.98
N HIS A 72 -0.50 22.38 -1.55
CA HIS A 72 -1.63 22.56 -2.46
C HIS A 72 -1.77 24.00 -2.94
N GLU A 73 -1.44 25.02 -2.15
CA GLU A 73 -1.42 26.42 -2.57
C GLU A 73 -0.44 26.61 -3.73
N GLU A 74 0.82 26.25 -3.54
CA GLU A 74 1.86 26.34 -4.56
C GLU A 74 1.53 25.49 -5.82
N ASN A 75 0.95 24.28 -5.63
CA ASN A 75 0.56 23.44 -6.75
C ASN A 75 -0.67 23.92 -7.50
N LEU A 76 -1.57 24.67 -6.86
CA LEU A 76 -2.68 25.34 -7.52
C LEU A 76 -2.21 26.50 -8.38
N GLU A 77 -1.18 27.22 -7.97
CA GLU A 77 -0.57 28.29 -8.77
C GLU A 77 0.11 27.73 -10.03
N THR A 78 0.88 26.67 -9.88
CA THR A 78 1.69 26.11 -10.97
C THR A 78 0.90 25.14 -11.85
N ASN A 79 0.06 24.30 -11.25
CA ASN A 79 -0.61 23.15 -11.86
C ASN A 79 -2.13 23.14 -11.64
N SER A 80 -2.79 24.32 -11.72
CA SER A 80 -4.23 24.46 -11.49
C SER A 80 -5.11 23.54 -12.34
N ASN A 81 -4.67 23.21 -13.55
CA ASN A 81 -5.35 22.32 -14.49
C ASN A 81 -5.35 20.84 -14.07
N HIS A 82 -4.52 20.44 -13.10
CA HIS A 82 -4.52 19.10 -12.55
C HIS A 82 -5.75 18.83 -11.69
N TYR A 83 -6.28 19.87 -11.04
CA TYR A 83 -7.40 19.78 -10.11
C TYR A 83 -8.77 19.81 -10.83
N SER A 84 -9.76 19.20 -10.20
CA SER A 84 -11.16 19.33 -10.60
C SER A 84 -11.71 20.74 -10.28
N PHE A 85 -13.03 20.91 -10.38
CA PHE A 85 -13.71 22.13 -9.94
C PHE A 85 -13.42 22.50 -8.47
N LEU A 86 -12.97 21.56 -7.66
CA LEU A 86 -12.59 21.80 -6.26
C LEU A 86 -11.46 22.81 -6.09
N LYS A 87 -10.70 23.11 -7.15
CA LYS A 87 -9.69 24.18 -7.14
C LYS A 87 -10.26 25.55 -6.74
N HIS A 88 -11.53 25.80 -7.09
CA HIS A 88 -12.20 27.08 -6.76
C HIS A 88 -12.52 27.22 -5.26
N LEU A 89 -12.42 26.13 -4.49
CA LEU A 89 -12.60 26.14 -3.03
C LEU A 89 -11.32 26.50 -2.26
N GLY A 90 -10.18 26.58 -2.96
CA GLY A 90 -8.87 26.87 -2.40
C GLY A 90 -8.21 25.69 -1.65
N ALA A 91 -6.91 25.85 -1.40
CA ALA A 91 -6.05 24.81 -0.84
C ALA A 91 -6.50 24.32 0.55
N LYS A 92 -6.98 25.19 1.41
CA LYS A 92 -7.47 24.80 2.75
C LYS A 92 -8.63 23.82 2.68
N ARG A 93 -9.58 24.01 1.74
CA ARG A 93 -10.70 23.07 1.55
C ARG A 93 -10.25 21.77 0.89
N ILE A 94 -9.34 21.83 -0.08
CA ILE A 94 -8.73 20.65 -0.69
C ILE A 94 -8.03 19.81 0.38
N CYS A 95 -7.22 20.43 1.24
CA CYS A 95 -6.55 19.76 2.36
C CYS A 95 -7.57 19.18 3.35
N SER A 96 -8.62 19.91 3.71
CA SER A 96 -9.68 19.38 4.58
C SER A 96 -10.35 18.14 3.97
N ILE A 97 -10.61 18.13 2.66
CA ILE A 97 -11.12 16.94 1.95
C ILE A 97 -10.10 15.81 1.96
N GLN A 98 -8.81 16.12 1.80
CA GLN A 98 -7.72 15.13 1.87
C GLN A 98 -7.68 14.43 3.22
N GLU A 99 -7.65 15.21 4.30
CA GLU A 99 -7.34 14.74 5.65
C GLU A 99 -8.52 14.06 6.34
N ASN A 100 -9.76 14.54 6.09
CA ASN A 100 -10.93 14.12 6.85
C ASN A 100 -11.81 13.08 6.15
N TYR A 101 -11.57 12.82 4.86
CA TYR A 101 -12.37 11.85 4.11
C TYR A 101 -11.49 10.78 3.45
N GLY A 102 -12.03 9.56 3.31
CA GLY A 102 -11.35 8.44 2.68
C GLY A 102 -10.07 8.05 3.43
N ALA A 103 -9.01 7.77 2.68
CA ALA A 103 -7.74 7.25 3.20
C ALA A 103 -6.67 8.34 3.43
N GLY A 104 -7.06 9.57 3.72
CA GLY A 104 -6.10 10.66 3.98
C GLY A 104 -5.27 11.10 2.77
N ILE A 105 -5.65 10.71 1.56
CA ILE A 105 -4.90 11.00 0.33
C ILE A 105 -5.79 11.66 -0.72
N TYR A 106 -5.29 12.71 -1.39
CA TYR A 106 -5.97 13.40 -2.48
C TYR A 106 -5.38 13.00 -3.83
N PHE A 107 -6.21 12.57 -4.78
CA PHE A 107 -5.74 12.14 -6.10
C PHE A 107 -6.10 13.12 -7.22
N ASN A 108 -5.10 13.46 -8.03
CA ASN A 108 -5.23 14.03 -9.36
C ASN A 108 -4.94 12.95 -10.41
N THR A 109 -5.81 12.81 -11.38
CA THR A 109 -5.76 11.71 -12.36
C THR A 109 -5.88 12.20 -13.80
N LEU A 110 -5.40 11.37 -14.74
CA LEU A 110 -5.45 11.64 -16.18
C LEU A 110 -4.77 12.97 -16.54
N ILE A 111 -3.63 13.24 -15.94
CA ILE A 111 -2.81 14.41 -16.20
C ILE A 111 -1.86 14.09 -17.37
N PRO A 112 -1.91 14.83 -18.48
CA PRO A 112 -0.94 14.66 -19.56
C PRO A 112 0.47 15.03 -19.10
N PHE A 113 1.42 14.18 -19.39
CA PHE A 113 2.85 14.43 -19.18
C PHE A 113 3.64 13.78 -20.31
N GLU A 114 4.25 14.60 -21.14
CA GLU A 114 4.91 14.14 -22.37
C GLU A 114 3.95 13.24 -23.19
N GLN A 115 4.36 12.03 -23.55
CA GLN A 115 3.56 11.08 -24.32
C GLN A 115 2.72 10.13 -23.43
N ARG A 116 2.66 10.36 -22.13
CA ARG A 116 1.99 9.48 -21.15
C ARG A 116 0.97 10.24 -20.32
N LEU A 117 0.14 9.49 -19.65
CA LEU A 117 -0.73 10.02 -18.60
C LEU A 117 -0.12 9.69 -17.23
N ILE A 118 -0.23 10.63 -16.30
CA ILE A 118 0.13 10.41 -14.92
C ILE A 118 -1.09 10.53 -14.01
N LYS A 119 -1.00 9.87 -12.86
CA LYS A 119 -1.89 10.05 -11.72
C LYS A 119 -1.02 10.19 -10.49
N TYR A 120 -1.31 11.19 -9.66
CA TYR A 120 -0.59 11.33 -8.41
C TYR A 120 -1.52 11.55 -7.23
N GLY A 121 -1.16 10.95 -6.09
CA GLY A 121 -1.83 11.13 -4.81
C GLY A 121 -0.94 11.94 -3.87
N VAL A 122 -1.53 12.89 -3.15
CA VAL A 122 -0.85 13.70 -2.14
C VAL A 122 -1.33 13.27 -0.76
N ILE A 123 -0.38 12.99 0.14
CA ILE A 123 -0.66 12.58 1.53
C ILE A 123 0.27 13.34 2.49
N GLY A 124 -0.27 13.77 3.62
CA GLY A 124 0.54 14.36 4.69
C GLY A 124 1.42 13.31 5.37
N THR A 125 2.64 13.70 5.80
CA THR A 125 3.60 12.82 6.48
C THR A 125 2.98 12.11 7.68
N GLN A 126 2.24 12.83 8.54
CA GLN A 126 1.62 12.25 9.73
C GLN A 126 0.52 11.21 9.38
N LYS A 127 -0.26 11.47 8.32
CA LYS A 127 -1.27 10.52 7.83
C LYS A 127 -0.63 9.26 7.25
N LEU A 128 0.48 9.42 6.54
CA LEU A 128 1.26 8.26 6.06
C LEU A 128 1.78 7.43 7.23
N VAL A 129 2.44 8.06 8.21
CA VAL A 129 2.97 7.38 9.40
C VAL A 129 1.87 6.63 10.15
N ALA A 130 0.72 7.26 10.36
CA ALA A 130 -0.43 6.63 11.01
C ALA A 130 -0.94 5.40 10.23
N ASP A 131 -1.07 5.50 8.90
CA ASP A 131 -1.47 4.36 8.07
C ASP A 131 -0.41 3.24 8.05
N LEU A 132 0.89 3.57 8.09
CA LEU A 132 1.98 2.58 8.13
C LEU A 132 2.04 1.83 9.47
N VAL A 133 1.89 2.54 10.59
CA VAL A 133 2.11 2.00 11.94
C VAL A 133 0.84 1.34 12.49
N HIS A 134 -0.33 1.90 12.19
CA HIS A 134 -1.61 1.48 12.77
C HIS A 134 -2.55 0.78 11.80
N TRP A 135 -2.29 0.86 10.48
CA TRP A 135 -3.20 0.41 9.42
C TRP A 135 -4.57 1.10 9.54
N ASP A 136 -4.56 2.42 9.64
CA ASP A 136 -5.82 3.19 9.74
C ASP A 136 -6.74 2.93 8.54
N HIS A 137 -6.12 2.74 7.38
CA HIS A 137 -6.83 2.51 6.12
C HIS A 137 -6.30 1.31 5.33
N LEU A 138 -5.08 0.84 5.61
CA LEU A 138 -4.36 -0.16 4.83
C LEU A 138 -4.35 0.19 3.32
N TYR A 139 -4.38 1.50 3.03
CA TYR A 139 -4.52 2.02 1.68
C TYR A 139 -3.16 2.37 1.06
N VAL A 140 -2.40 3.29 1.65
CA VAL A 140 -1.02 3.61 1.23
C VAL A 140 -0.06 2.59 1.81
N SER A 141 -0.23 2.20 3.07
CA SER A 141 0.52 1.12 3.71
C SER A 141 0.45 -0.18 2.91
N GLY A 142 -0.74 -0.59 2.45
CA GLY A 142 -0.92 -1.77 1.61
C GLY A 142 -0.29 -1.67 0.20
N ARG A 143 -0.05 -0.46 -0.32
CA ARG A 143 0.76 -0.30 -1.54
C ARG A 143 2.24 -0.52 -1.26
N LEU A 144 2.70 -0.08 -0.10
CA LEU A 144 4.08 -0.21 0.36
C LEU A 144 4.42 -1.61 0.90
N HIS A 145 3.45 -2.53 0.96
CA HIS A 145 3.72 -3.98 1.11
C HIS A 145 4.31 -4.61 -0.16
N LYS A 146 4.18 -3.94 -1.28
CA LYS A 146 4.64 -4.38 -2.60
C LYS A 146 5.86 -3.58 -3.04
N PRO A 147 6.68 -4.10 -3.93
CA PRO A 147 7.76 -3.33 -4.54
C PRO A 147 7.22 -2.02 -5.13
N VAL A 148 7.92 -0.92 -4.83
CA VAL A 148 7.67 0.40 -5.37
C VAL A 148 8.98 1.02 -5.83
N ARG A 149 8.92 1.93 -6.80
CA ARG A 149 10.09 2.70 -7.20
C ARG A 149 10.16 3.98 -6.38
N ILE A 150 11.13 4.08 -5.47
CA ILE A 150 11.39 5.30 -4.73
C ILE A 150 12.03 6.32 -5.67
N VAL A 151 11.34 7.43 -5.90
CA VAL A 151 11.82 8.55 -6.73
C VAL A 151 12.51 9.59 -5.86
N LYS A 152 11.95 9.87 -4.68
CA LYS A 152 12.58 10.70 -3.64
C LYS A 152 12.58 9.96 -2.32
N ARG A 153 13.77 9.72 -1.77
CA ARG A 153 13.94 9.01 -0.48
C ARG A 153 13.46 9.87 0.69
N PRO A 154 12.82 9.26 1.69
CA PRO A 154 12.48 9.96 2.92
C PRO A 154 13.76 10.33 3.69
N THR A 155 13.79 11.53 4.24
CA THR A 155 14.86 12.00 5.13
C THR A 155 14.48 11.84 6.60
N SER A 156 13.17 11.79 6.90
CA SER A 156 12.65 11.60 8.25
C SER A 156 12.91 10.18 8.75
N SER A 157 13.61 10.07 9.91
CA SER A 157 13.84 8.79 10.57
C SER A 157 12.53 8.13 11.04
N GLU A 158 11.49 8.92 11.32
CA GLU A 158 10.16 8.42 11.68
C GLU A 158 9.51 7.70 10.49
N VAL A 159 9.52 8.31 9.31
CA VAL A 159 9.00 7.69 8.09
C VAL A 159 9.75 6.40 7.77
N ILE A 160 11.09 6.41 7.87
CA ILE A 160 11.92 5.22 7.62
C ILE A 160 11.54 4.07 8.55
N ARG A 161 11.45 4.33 9.87
CA ARG A 161 11.06 3.31 10.84
C ARG A 161 9.63 2.81 10.62
N SER A 162 8.72 3.69 10.20
CA SER A 162 7.34 3.34 9.93
C SER A 162 7.21 2.44 8.69
N LEU A 163 8.02 2.66 7.65
CA LEU A 163 8.12 1.77 6.50
C LEU A 163 8.57 0.37 6.89
N ASP A 164 9.65 0.29 7.70
CA ASP A 164 10.17 -0.98 8.23
C ASP A 164 9.10 -1.72 9.05
N LYS A 165 8.43 -1.00 9.95
CA LYS A 165 7.34 -1.54 10.78
C LYS A 165 6.19 -2.07 9.94
N ASN A 166 5.81 -1.36 8.89
CA ASN A 166 4.73 -1.77 7.99
C ASN A 166 5.02 -3.10 7.27
N LEU A 167 6.25 -3.29 6.77
CA LEU A 167 6.66 -4.54 6.13
C LEU A 167 6.74 -5.70 7.13
N CYS A 168 7.27 -5.47 8.33
CA CYS A 168 7.26 -6.47 9.39
C CYS A 168 5.83 -6.89 9.75
N SER A 169 4.92 -5.91 9.90
CA SER A 169 3.52 -6.20 10.21
C SER A 169 2.81 -6.98 9.10
N ALA A 170 3.12 -6.69 7.82
CA ALA A 170 2.60 -7.45 6.69
C ALA A 170 3.08 -8.91 6.70
N LEU A 171 4.36 -9.15 7.05
CA LEU A 171 4.88 -10.50 7.24
C LEU A 171 4.13 -11.21 8.38
N HIS A 172 4.05 -10.61 9.57
CA HIS A 172 3.36 -11.20 10.72
C HIS A 172 1.89 -11.55 10.42
N ALA A 173 1.16 -10.64 9.77
CA ALA A 173 -0.22 -10.91 9.37
C ALA A 173 -0.31 -12.09 8.40
N SER A 174 0.58 -12.15 7.42
CA SER A 174 0.60 -13.23 6.42
C SER A 174 0.94 -14.59 7.03
N LEU A 175 1.87 -14.64 8.00
CA LEU A 175 2.23 -15.87 8.71
C LEU A 175 1.08 -16.43 9.57
N LEU A 176 0.16 -15.60 10.03
CA LEU A 176 -1.07 -16.02 10.72
C LEU A 176 -2.13 -16.58 9.76
N LEU A 177 -2.02 -16.28 8.47
CA LEU A 177 -2.99 -16.68 7.43
C LEU A 177 -2.51 -17.85 6.57
N LEU A 178 -1.20 -18.08 6.48
CA LEU A 178 -0.59 -19.14 5.68
C LEU A 178 -0.63 -20.48 6.43
N PRO A 179 -0.58 -21.62 5.72
CA PRO A 179 -0.39 -22.93 6.34
C PRO A 179 1.02 -23.08 6.96
N GLU A 180 1.28 -24.17 7.66
CA GLU A 180 2.60 -24.44 8.28
C GLU A 180 3.73 -24.50 7.27
N THR A 181 3.47 -24.96 6.05
CA THR A 181 4.46 -24.99 4.98
C THR A 181 3.97 -24.25 3.77
N PHE A 182 4.79 -23.37 3.22
CA PHE A 182 4.44 -22.54 2.07
C PHE A 182 5.66 -22.19 1.23
N THR A 183 5.41 -21.89 -0.04
CA THR A 183 6.41 -21.40 -0.98
C THR A 183 6.57 -19.86 -0.85
N GLU A 184 7.66 -19.35 -1.37
CA GLU A 184 7.88 -17.90 -1.45
C GLU A 184 6.79 -17.19 -2.26
N LEU A 185 6.32 -17.80 -3.35
CA LEU A 185 5.22 -17.28 -4.16
C LEU A 185 3.91 -17.17 -3.34
N GLU A 186 3.60 -18.18 -2.53
CA GLU A 186 2.43 -18.16 -1.64
C GLU A 186 2.56 -17.07 -0.57
N LEU A 187 3.75 -16.88 0.01
CA LEU A 187 4.01 -15.81 0.98
C LEU A 187 3.75 -14.43 0.37
N PHE A 188 4.36 -14.13 -0.78
CA PHE A 188 4.19 -12.81 -1.39
C PHE A 188 2.80 -12.60 -1.98
N THR A 189 2.13 -13.68 -2.38
CA THR A 189 0.71 -13.65 -2.75
C THR A 189 -0.16 -13.27 -1.55
N MET A 190 0.09 -13.87 -0.38
CA MET A 190 -0.63 -13.54 0.85
C MET A 190 -0.37 -12.10 1.27
N ILE A 191 0.90 -11.65 1.33
CA ILE A 191 1.27 -10.27 1.65
C ILE A 191 0.57 -9.26 0.72
N THR A 192 0.64 -9.52 -0.58
CA THR A 192 -0.02 -8.66 -1.58
C THR A 192 -1.53 -8.66 -1.38
N GLY A 193 -2.10 -9.82 -1.10
CA GLY A 193 -3.52 -10.06 -0.88
C GLY A 193 -4.12 -9.26 0.29
N LEU A 194 -3.34 -8.96 1.34
CA LEU A 194 -3.83 -8.21 2.51
C LEU A 194 -4.57 -6.93 2.12
N SER A 195 -4.01 -6.14 1.20
CA SER A 195 -4.61 -4.87 0.76
C SER A 195 -5.70 -5.00 -0.31
N TYR A 196 -6.03 -6.21 -0.72
CA TYR A 196 -7.14 -6.55 -1.61
C TYR A 196 -8.24 -7.31 -0.90
N SER A 197 -7.98 -7.85 0.28
CA SER A 197 -8.95 -8.56 1.10
C SER A 197 -10.08 -7.61 1.51
N GLY A 198 -11.31 -7.93 1.16
CA GLY A 198 -12.48 -7.08 1.45
C GLY A 198 -12.62 -5.84 0.56
N ASP A 199 -11.76 -5.60 -0.41
CA ASP A 199 -11.94 -4.53 -1.39
C ASP A 199 -13.15 -4.85 -2.30
N PHE A 200 -14.22 -4.04 -2.20
CA PHE A 200 -15.44 -4.27 -2.99
C PHE A 200 -15.20 -4.30 -4.50
N ARG A 201 -14.16 -3.63 -4.99
CA ARG A 201 -13.80 -3.61 -6.41
C ARG A 201 -13.34 -4.97 -6.91
N MET A 202 -12.81 -5.83 -6.03
CA MET A 202 -12.44 -7.20 -6.37
C MET A 202 -13.67 -8.08 -6.70
N THR A 203 -14.87 -7.67 -6.22
CA THR A 203 -16.12 -8.36 -6.53
C THR A 203 -16.71 -7.90 -7.87
N PHE A 204 -16.59 -6.61 -8.20
CA PHE A 204 -17.34 -6.00 -9.32
C PHE A 204 -16.50 -5.30 -10.40
N GLY A 205 -15.19 -5.23 -10.30
CA GLY A 205 -14.44 -4.39 -11.24
C GLY A 205 -12.96 -4.69 -11.42
N GLU A 206 -12.43 -5.66 -10.71
CA GLU A 206 -11.02 -6.04 -10.80
C GLU A 206 -10.88 -7.52 -11.15
N ASP A 207 -9.78 -7.87 -11.80
CA ASP A 207 -9.44 -9.23 -12.16
C ASP A 207 -9.15 -10.08 -10.92
N LYS A 208 -9.83 -11.21 -10.75
CA LYS A 208 -9.63 -12.17 -9.64
C LYS A 208 -8.19 -12.69 -9.56
N GLY A 209 -7.52 -12.82 -10.71
CA GLY A 209 -6.09 -13.20 -10.78
C GLY A 209 -5.11 -12.05 -10.57
N LYS A 210 -5.57 -10.85 -10.22
CA LYS A 210 -4.74 -9.64 -10.15
C LYS A 210 -3.54 -9.78 -9.21
N VAL A 211 -3.72 -10.41 -8.06
CA VAL A 211 -2.65 -10.59 -7.07
C VAL A 211 -1.51 -11.42 -7.67
N LEU A 212 -1.81 -12.56 -8.25
CA LEU A 212 -0.79 -13.40 -8.91
C LEU A 212 -0.13 -12.70 -10.10
N LYS A 213 -0.91 -11.94 -10.90
CA LYS A 213 -0.35 -11.14 -12.01
C LYS A 213 0.61 -10.04 -11.56
N ILE A 214 0.50 -9.59 -10.31
CA ILE A 214 1.45 -8.66 -9.70
C ILE A 214 2.67 -9.40 -9.16
N VAL A 215 2.48 -10.49 -8.44
CA VAL A 215 3.56 -11.18 -7.70
C VAL A 215 4.47 -11.96 -8.64
N THR A 216 3.91 -12.79 -9.51
CA THR A 216 4.69 -13.72 -10.34
C THR A 216 5.82 -13.04 -11.13
N PRO A 217 5.58 -11.96 -11.90
CA PRO A 217 6.65 -11.32 -12.67
C PRO A 217 7.61 -10.46 -11.83
N ASN A 218 7.33 -10.26 -10.55
CA ASN A 218 8.11 -9.39 -9.65
C ASN A 218 8.67 -10.14 -8.44
N LEU A 219 8.73 -11.47 -8.49
CA LEU A 219 9.14 -12.32 -7.36
C LEU A 219 10.49 -11.89 -6.77
N GLU A 220 11.47 -11.60 -7.62
CA GLU A 220 12.81 -11.13 -7.25
C GLU A 220 12.77 -9.79 -6.47
N HIS A 221 11.90 -8.86 -6.88
CA HIS A 221 11.73 -7.60 -6.17
C HIS A 221 11.10 -7.80 -4.79
N PHE A 222 10.15 -8.73 -4.66
CA PHE A 222 9.58 -9.11 -3.37
C PHE A 222 10.62 -9.81 -2.49
N HIS A 223 11.40 -10.74 -3.05
CA HIS A 223 12.50 -11.41 -2.35
C HIS A 223 13.46 -10.38 -1.76
N THR A 224 13.99 -9.48 -2.59
CA THR A 224 14.89 -8.40 -2.14
C THR A 224 14.28 -7.55 -1.03
N LEU A 225 12.97 -7.27 -1.09
CA LEU A 225 12.27 -6.44 -0.11
C LEU A 225 12.09 -7.15 1.23
N TYR A 226 11.77 -8.45 1.23
CA TYR A 226 11.36 -9.17 2.44
C TYR A 226 12.45 -10.07 3.04
N GLN A 227 13.46 -10.48 2.28
CA GLN A 227 14.53 -11.35 2.77
C GLN A 227 15.16 -10.86 4.09
N PRO A 228 15.54 -9.56 4.24
CA PRO A 228 16.15 -9.08 5.48
C PRO A 228 15.20 -9.14 6.70
N ILE A 229 13.89 -9.21 6.47
CA ILE A 229 12.87 -9.30 7.52
C ILE A 229 12.62 -10.78 7.87
N ILE A 230 12.56 -11.63 6.85
CA ILE A 230 12.38 -13.09 7.02
C ILE A 230 13.57 -13.68 7.78
N GLU A 231 14.80 -13.32 7.43
CA GLU A 231 16.03 -13.79 8.10
C GLU A 231 16.09 -13.42 9.59
N LYS A 232 15.46 -12.32 9.98
CA LYS A 232 15.36 -11.88 11.38
C LYS A 232 14.22 -12.54 12.13
N ASN A 233 13.30 -13.21 11.44
CA ASN A 233 12.17 -13.86 12.08
C ASN A 233 12.61 -15.20 12.69
N LYS A 234 12.36 -15.37 14.00
CA LYS A 234 12.82 -16.53 14.76
C LYS A 234 12.00 -17.81 14.50
N PHE A 235 10.83 -17.68 13.91
CA PHE A 235 9.84 -18.76 13.79
C PHE A 235 9.60 -19.22 12.36
N VAL A 236 10.23 -18.57 11.39
CA VAL A 236 10.16 -18.95 9.98
C VAL A 236 11.54 -19.28 9.47
N HIS A 237 11.68 -20.44 8.86
CA HIS A 237 12.93 -20.86 8.24
C HIS A 237 12.66 -21.60 6.94
N TYR A 238 13.61 -21.52 6.02
CA TYR A 238 13.55 -22.26 4.76
C TYR A 238 14.06 -23.68 5.02
N ASN A 239 13.27 -24.68 4.62
CA ASN A 239 13.65 -26.08 4.70
C ASN A 239 14.06 -26.55 3.30
N GLU A 240 15.36 -26.80 3.10
CA GLU A 240 15.93 -27.20 1.80
C GLU A 240 15.35 -28.54 1.31
N ASN A 241 15.09 -29.50 2.23
CA ASN A 241 14.57 -30.82 1.87
C ASN A 241 13.13 -30.74 1.31
N LEU A 242 12.34 -29.77 1.81
CA LEU A 242 10.97 -29.55 1.34
C LEU A 242 10.89 -28.53 0.20
N GLY A 243 11.94 -27.72 -0.02
CA GLY A 243 11.92 -26.59 -0.94
C GLY A 243 10.90 -25.52 -0.55
N LYS A 244 10.58 -25.40 0.75
CA LYS A 244 9.52 -24.53 1.28
C LYS A 244 9.93 -23.88 2.60
N PHE A 245 9.26 -22.79 2.91
CA PHE A 245 9.29 -22.21 4.26
C PHE A 245 8.45 -23.03 5.22
N VAL A 246 8.89 -23.09 6.47
CA VAL A 246 8.19 -23.71 7.60
C VAL A 246 7.91 -22.66 8.66
N ASN A 247 6.67 -22.59 9.11
CA ASN A 247 6.17 -21.73 10.17
C ASN A 247 5.29 -22.56 11.11
N LEU A 248 5.76 -22.85 12.30
CA LEU A 248 5.02 -23.66 13.26
C LEU A 248 3.78 -22.93 13.77
N HIS A 249 2.61 -23.54 13.61
CA HIS A 249 1.32 -22.97 14.05
C HIS A 249 1.00 -23.32 15.52
N ASN A 250 1.98 -23.14 16.42
CA ASN A 250 1.76 -23.31 17.86
C ASN A 250 1.35 -21.98 18.53
N GLU A 251 0.95 -22.04 19.81
CA GLU A 251 0.52 -20.90 20.60
C GLU A 251 1.61 -19.80 20.66
N VAL A 252 2.87 -20.20 20.84
CA VAL A 252 4.00 -19.26 20.99
C VAL A 252 4.21 -18.46 19.69
N THR A 253 4.20 -19.14 18.55
CA THR A 253 4.35 -18.49 17.25
C THR A 253 3.19 -17.60 16.92
N ARG A 254 1.94 -18.03 17.19
CA ARG A 254 0.76 -17.19 17.02
C ARG A 254 0.81 -15.95 17.91
N PHE A 255 1.18 -16.11 19.19
CA PHE A 255 1.34 -14.99 20.12
C PHE A 255 2.39 -13.98 19.62
N TYR A 256 3.55 -14.48 19.16
CA TYR A 256 4.61 -13.64 18.60
C TYR A 256 4.11 -12.85 17.38
N ASN A 257 3.45 -13.51 16.44
CA ASN A 257 2.94 -12.86 15.23
C ASN A 257 1.80 -11.87 15.54
N LEU A 258 0.90 -12.18 16.47
CA LEU A 258 -0.16 -11.26 16.91
C LEU A 258 0.41 -9.97 17.51
N ASN A 259 1.47 -10.06 18.32
CA ASN A 259 2.16 -8.87 18.86
C ASN A 259 2.84 -8.02 17.78
N GLY A 260 3.14 -8.59 16.61
CA GLY A 260 3.66 -7.87 15.45
C GLY A 260 2.61 -7.09 14.66
N LEU A 261 1.32 -7.30 14.95
CA LEU A 261 0.23 -6.66 14.21
C LEU A 261 0.03 -5.20 14.59
N PRO A 262 -0.43 -4.36 13.64
CA PRO A 262 -0.86 -2.99 13.92
C PRO A 262 -2.08 -2.91 14.84
N ARG A 263 -2.17 -1.79 15.57
CA ARG A 263 -3.23 -1.57 16.55
C ARG A 263 -4.64 -1.82 16.01
N ASN A 264 -4.94 -1.30 14.82
CA ASN A 264 -6.30 -1.43 14.26
C ASN A 264 -6.62 -2.86 13.83
N ALA A 265 -5.62 -3.61 13.38
CA ALA A 265 -5.78 -5.04 13.10
C ALA A 265 -6.09 -5.82 14.38
N LEU A 266 -5.35 -5.56 15.47
CA LEU A 266 -5.63 -6.15 16.78
C LEU A 266 -7.02 -5.79 17.30
N GLN A 267 -7.40 -4.52 17.25
CA GLN A 267 -8.74 -4.08 17.67
C GLN A 267 -9.86 -4.75 16.85
N GLY A 268 -9.65 -4.95 15.55
CA GLY A 268 -10.58 -5.68 14.70
C GLY A 268 -10.70 -7.15 15.09
N ILE A 269 -9.58 -7.82 15.40
CA ILE A 269 -9.56 -9.19 15.89
C ILE A 269 -10.41 -9.33 17.16
N LEU A 270 -10.22 -8.42 18.13
CA LEU A 270 -10.96 -8.41 19.37
C LEU A 270 -12.47 -8.26 19.17
N LYS A 271 -12.89 -7.45 18.20
CA LYS A 271 -14.31 -7.27 17.85
C LYS A 271 -14.95 -8.51 17.23
N HIS A 272 -14.17 -9.33 16.53
CA HIS A 272 -14.67 -10.52 15.87
C HIS A 272 -14.68 -11.75 16.78
N GLN A 273 -14.01 -11.70 17.91
CA GLN A 273 -14.10 -12.75 18.92
C GLN A 273 -15.45 -12.70 19.62
N LYS A 274 -16.15 -13.83 19.60
CA LYS A 274 -17.50 -13.96 20.14
C LYS A 274 -17.57 -14.09 21.68
N ASN A 275 -16.48 -13.93 22.40
CA ASN A 275 -16.46 -14.19 23.84
C ASN A 275 -16.66 -12.89 24.62
N PRO A 276 -17.86 -12.64 25.23
CA PRO A 276 -18.17 -11.41 25.95
C PRO A 276 -17.42 -11.23 27.28
N ASN A 277 -16.74 -12.27 27.77
CA ASN A 277 -16.03 -12.27 29.06
C ASN A 277 -14.53 -11.96 28.94
N MET A 278 -14.09 -11.26 27.90
CA MET A 278 -12.71 -10.82 27.76
C MET A 278 -12.44 -9.53 28.53
N HIS A 279 -12.46 -9.62 29.85
CA HIS A 279 -11.88 -8.62 30.74
C HIS A 279 -10.42 -8.98 31.00
N GLY A 280 -9.51 -8.05 30.77
CA GLY A 280 -8.07 -8.21 30.95
C GLY A 280 -7.30 -7.13 30.21
N ASP A 281 -6.01 -7.05 30.43
CA ASP A 281 -5.18 -6.17 29.64
C ASP A 281 -5.01 -6.72 28.21
N LEU A 282 -4.44 -5.91 27.31
CA LEU A 282 -4.28 -6.25 25.90
C LEU A 282 -3.44 -7.54 25.72
N GLU A 283 -2.45 -7.77 26.57
CA GLU A 283 -1.58 -8.94 26.50
C GLU A 283 -2.33 -10.23 26.82
N ASP A 284 -3.15 -10.23 27.90
CA ASP A 284 -3.99 -11.37 28.28
C ASP A 284 -4.95 -11.75 27.16
N VAL A 285 -5.49 -10.75 26.51
CA VAL A 285 -6.41 -10.97 25.38
C VAL A 285 -5.68 -11.56 24.19
N ILE A 286 -4.49 -11.04 23.83
CA ILE A 286 -3.67 -11.59 22.75
C ILE A 286 -3.28 -13.04 23.06
N ARG A 287 -2.93 -13.39 24.32
CA ARG A 287 -2.64 -14.77 24.74
C ARG A 287 -3.84 -15.70 24.54
N LYS A 288 -5.05 -15.25 24.90
CA LYS A 288 -6.27 -16.02 24.65
C LYS A 288 -6.54 -16.24 23.17
N VAL A 289 -6.36 -15.21 22.34
CA VAL A 289 -6.48 -15.32 20.89
C VAL A 289 -5.45 -16.30 20.33
N ALA A 290 -4.21 -16.26 20.82
CA ALA A 290 -3.14 -17.17 20.35
C ALA A 290 -3.43 -18.65 20.61
N LYS A 291 -4.23 -18.97 21.62
CA LYS A 291 -4.69 -20.35 21.92
C LYS A 291 -5.77 -20.83 20.96
N ASP A 292 -6.54 -19.91 20.38
CA ASP A 292 -7.64 -20.26 19.48
C ASP A 292 -7.09 -20.69 18.11
N THR A 293 -7.55 -21.83 17.63
CA THR A 293 -7.20 -22.37 16.31
C THR A 293 -7.76 -21.51 15.16
N ASN A 294 -8.79 -20.70 15.43
CA ASN A 294 -9.42 -19.80 14.45
C ASN A 294 -8.74 -18.43 14.35
N THR A 295 -7.58 -18.24 14.96
CA THR A 295 -6.82 -16.98 14.94
C THR A 295 -6.69 -16.39 13.52
N GLY A 296 -6.36 -17.22 12.53
CA GLY A 296 -6.26 -16.81 11.13
C GLY A 296 -7.57 -16.22 10.58
N GLU A 297 -8.72 -16.81 10.92
CA GLU A 297 -10.02 -16.27 10.50
C GLU A 297 -10.30 -14.89 11.08
N TYR A 298 -9.97 -14.67 12.35
CA TYR A 298 -10.13 -13.35 12.98
C TYR A 298 -9.22 -12.29 12.35
N VAL A 299 -7.96 -12.65 12.04
CA VAL A 299 -7.03 -11.78 11.31
C VAL A 299 -7.58 -11.43 9.93
N ALA A 300 -8.04 -12.43 9.16
CA ALA A 300 -8.61 -12.23 7.84
C ALA A 300 -9.82 -11.28 7.86
N LYS A 301 -10.75 -11.48 8.80
CA LYS A 301 -11.93 -10.62 8.97
C LYS A 301 -11.56 -9.20 9.37
N SER A 302 -10.59 -9.05 10.26
CA SER A 302 -10.11 -7.74 10.71
C SER A 302 -9.50 -6.95 9.55
N VAL A 303 -8.55 -7.55 8.83
CA VAL A 303 -7.90 -6.93 7.67
C VAL A 303 -8.94 -6.58 6.59
N ALA A 304 -9.83 -7.49 6.26
CA ALA A 304 -10.90 -7.26 5.29
C ALA A 304 -11.81 -6.09 5.68
N SER A 305 -12.14 -5.94 6.96
CA SER A 305 -12.95 -4.83 7.46
C SER A 305 -12.26 -3.47 7.26
N ILE A 306 -10.96 -3.37 7.56
CA ILE A 306 -10.16 -2.14 7.35
C ILE A 306 -10.16 -1.77 5.86
N VAL A 307 -9.85 -2.74 4.99
CA VAL A 307 -9.76 -2.50 3.54
C VAL A 307 -11.13 -2.17 2.95
N ASN A 308 -12.19 -2.86 3.35
CA ASN A 308 -13.54 -2.59 2.88
C ASN A 308 -13.93 -1.14 3.16
N ARG A 309 -13.80 -0.70 4.41
CA ARG A 309 -14.11 0.68 4.81
C ARG A 309 -13.32 1.69 3.99
N SER A 310 -12.01 1.51 3.85
CA SER A 310 -11.14 2.46 3.15
C SER A 310 -11.38 2.47 1.65
N SER A 311 -11.63 1.33 1.02
CA SER A 311 -11.88 1.23 -0.42
C SER A 311 -13.17 1.94 -0.82
N TRP A 312 -14.24 1.80 -0.03
CA TRP A 312 -15.51 2.51 -0.24
C TRP A 312 -15.35 4.01 -0.06
N THR A 313 -14.86 4.45 1.09
CA THR A 313 -14.77 5.88 1.42
C THR A 313 -13.83 6.62 0.46
N GLN A 314 -12.71 6.00 0.09
CA GLN A 314 -11.79 6.59 -0.90
C GLN A 314 -12.39 6.61 -2.31
N SER A 315 -13.16 5.60 -2.70
CA SER A 315 -13.80 5.58 -4.01
C SER A 315 -14.86 6.66 -4.15
N VAL A 316 -15.68 6.86 -3.12
CA VAL A 316 -16.66 7.95 -3.06
C VAL A 316 -15.95 9.32 -3.16
N LYS A 317 -14.88 9.54 -2.39
CA LYS A 317 -14.08 10.77 -2.43
C LYS A 317 -13.46 11.01 -3.81
N ASN A 318 -13.02 9.96 -4.50
CA ASN A 318 -12.37 10.11 -5.79
C ASN A 318 -13.30 10.68 -6.89
N VAL A 319 -14.62 10.56 -6.76
CA VAL A 319 -15.57 11.12 -7.73
C VAL A 319 -15.45 12.66 -7.85
N PRO A 320 -15.63 13.44 -6.77
CA PRO A 320 -15.49 14.89 -6.86
C PRO A 320 -14.02 15.32 -7.06
N THR A 321 -13.03 14.62 -6.51
CA THR A 321 -11.62 15.03 -6.62
C THR A 321 -11.07 14.84 -8.02
N ALA A 322 -11.44 13.79 -8.73
CA ALA A 322 -11.07 13.60 -10.12
C ALA A 322 -11.93 14.44 -11.09
N GLY A 323 -13.15 14.84 -10.69
CA GLY A 323 -14.17 15.40 -11.53
C GLY A 323 -15.01 14.32 -12.24
N VAL A 324 -16.32 14.58 -12.37
CA VAL A 324 -17.31 13.58 -12.85
C VAL A 324 -16.94 13.02 -14.22
N LEU A 325 -16.57 13.87 -15.18
CA LEU A 325 -16.21 13.44 -16.54
C LEU A 325 -14.96 12.55 -16.58
N LYS A 326 -13.91 12.91 -15.83
CA LYS A 326 -12.69 12.10 -15.72
C LYS A 326 -12.98 10.77 -15.03
N THR A 327 -13.85 10.76 -14.02
CA THR A 327 -14.28 9.54 -13.31
C THR A 327 -15.01 8.59 -14.25
N ILE A 328 -15.96 9.06 -15.03
CA ILE A 328 -16.68 8.23 -16.01
C ILE A 328 -15.71 7.63 -17.04
N ARG A 329 -14.82 8.45 -17.61
CA ARG A 329 -13.82 8.00 -18.59
C ARG A 329 -12.86 6.96 -18.00
N TYR A 330 -12.42 7.15 -16.76
CA TYR A 330 -11.54 6.23 -16.05
C TYR A 330 -12.25 4.90 -15.74
N SER A 331 -13.48 4.97 -15.23
CA SER A 331 -14.29 3.78 -14.93
C SER A 331 -14.58 2.97 -16.18
N TYR A 332 -14.98 3.62 -17.28
CA TYR A 332 -15.19 2.97 -18.56
C TYR A 332 -13.95 2.24 -19.07
N SER A 333 -12.78 2.87 -18.98
CA SER A 333 -11.51 2.25 -19.40
C SER A 333 -11.15 1.01 -18.55
N LYS A 334 -11.47 1.02 -17.26
CA LYS A 334 -11.28 -0.14 -16.37
C LYS A 334 -12.22 -1.29 -16.69
N VAL A 335 -13.52 -1.00 -16.87
CA VAL A 335 -14.53 -2.01 -17.27
C VAL A 335 -14.13 -2.65 -18.61
N LYS A 336 -13.69 -1.86 -19.59
CA LYS A 336 -13.20 -2.39 -20.88
C LYS A 336 -11.98 -3.31 -20.73
N LYS A 337 -11.04 -2.98 -19.82
CA LYS A 337 -9.88 -3.85 -19.51
C LYS A 337 -10.34 -5.15 -18.84
N MET A 338 -11.28 -5.09 -17.90
CA MET A 338 -11.85 -6.26 -17.24
C MET A 338 -12.51 -7.20 -18.23
N LEU A 339 -13.39 -6.69 -19.10
CA LEU A 339 -14.08 -7.49 -20.12
C LEU A 339 -13.10 -8.15 -21.11
N LYS A 340 -11.99 -7.49 -21.44
CA LYS A 340 -10.93 -8.10 -22.27
C LYS A 340 -10.17 -9.20 -21.52
N GLY A 341 -10.01 -9.08 -20.20
CA GLY A 341 -9.37 -10.10 -19.36
C GLY A 341 -10.23 -11.34 -19.13
N MET A 342 -11.57 -11.23 -19.23
CA MET A 342 -12.50 -12.36 -19.11
C MET A 342 -12.63 -13.18 -20.41
N LYS A 343 -12.17 -12.64 -21.55
CA LYS A 343 -12.21 -13.32 -22.87
C LYS A 343 -10.93 -14.10 -23.20
N LYS A 344 -9.96 -14.13 -22.31
CA LYS A 344 -8.77 -14.96 -22.34
C LYS A 344 -8.82 -15.99 -21.20
#